data_377fc9946ad5583550f50063b58ed9f7
#
_entry.id   377fc9946ad5583550f50063b58ed9f7
#
_cell.length_a   1.000
_cell.length_b   1.000
_cell.length_c   1.000
_cell.angle_alpha   90.00
_cell.angle_beta   90.00
_cell.angle_gamma   90.00
#
_symmetry.space_group_name_H-M   'P 1'
#
loop_
_entity.id
_entity.type
_entity.pdbx_description
1 polymer ?
#
loop_
_entity_poly.entity_id
_entity_poly.type
_entity_poly.pdbx_seq_one_letter_code
_entity_poly.pdbx_strand_id
1 'polypeptide(L)'
;MGFSLSEEKLAEAMAIFKDLCDRKEIVTSDDLEAMINSEILSAAESRKITLKSFLVQVGEGHGTATITLDDDGREATDAAAGNGPVDAAYRAISRIVGFEPELEDYSIRSVTEDTDAIGEARVALNLAGLKVSGRGASTDIIEASIRAYIDGINRLFRMAALKGVRLYGKNAG
;
A
#
# COMPACT_ATOMS: atom_id res chain seq x y z
N MET A 1 10.10 5.56 20.92
CA MET A 1 9.50 6.07 19.68
C MET A 1 9.28 7.56 19.86
N GLY A 2 9.97 8.43 19.11
CA GLY A 2 9.84 9.89 19.24
C GLY A 2 9.14 10.45 18.00
N PHE A 3 7.83 10.66 18.08
CA PHE A 3 7.11 11.44 17.08
C PHE A 3 6.80 12.81 17.70
N SER A 4 7.16 13.91 17.02
CA SER A 4 6.74 15.23 17.40
C SER A 4 5.45 15.57 16.64
N LEU A 5 4.32 15.53 17.32
CA LEU A 5 3.02 15.93 16.80
C LEU A 5 2.75 17.37 17.16
N SER A 6 2.07 18.14 16.31
CA SER A 6 1.52 19.43 16.68
C SER A 6 0.40 19.24 17.71
N GLU A 7 0.14 20.27 18.54
CA GLU A 7 -0.90 20.21 19.60
C GLU A 7 -2.30 19.89 19.04
N GLU A 8 -2.64 20.38 17.84
CA GLU A 8 -3.91 20.06 17.16
C GLU A 8 -4.02 18.58 16.79
N LYS A 9 -2.96 17.99 16.23
CA LYS A 9 -2.91 16.56 15.85
C LYS A 9 -2.86 15.65 17.07
N LEU A 10 -2.28 16.11 18.17
CA LEU A 10 -2.31 15.37 19.43
C LEU A 10 -3.73 15.34 20.02
N ALA A 11 -4.48 16.45 19.92
CA ALA A 11 -5.86 16.52 20.38
C ALA A 11 -6.80 15.62 19.56
N GLU A 12 -6.61 15.58 18.23
CA GLU A 12 -7.35 14.67 17.33
C GLU A 12 -7.06 13.18 17.64
N ALA A 13 -5.80 12.81 17.77
CA ALA A 13 -5.38 11.45 18.14
C ALA A 13 -5.94 11.04 19.52
N MET A 14 -5.98 11.96 20.48
CA MET A 14 -6.56 11.72 21.82
C MET A 14 -8.07 11.54 21.78
N ALA A 15 -8.80 12.24 20.91
CA ALA A 15 -10.25 12.09 20.75
C ALA A 15 -10.59 10.70 20.19
N ILE A 16 -9.83 10.22 19.17
CA ILE A 16 -10.01 8.91 18.55
C ILE A 16 -9.62 7.80 19.52
N PHE A 17 -8.53 7.99 20.28
CA PHE A 17 -8.14 7.05 21.34
C PHE A 17 -9.25 6.86 22.38
N LYS A 18 -9.90 7.95 22.77
CA LYS A 18 -11.01 7.92 23.72
C LYS A 18 -12.22 7.16 23.18
N ASP A 19 -12.59 7.39 21.91
CA ASP A 19 -13.66 6.65 21.22
C ASP A 19 -13.33 5.14 21.09
N LEU A 20 -12.06 4.81 20.84
CA LEU A 20 -11.60 3.41 20.77
C LEU A 20 -11.69 2.73 22.15
N CYS A 21 -11.29 3.42 23.22
CA CYS A 21 -11.40 2.90 24.59
C CYS A 21 -12.87 2.70 25.01
N ASP A 22 -13.78 3.55 24.54
CA ASP A 22 -15.20 3.45 24.83
C ASP A 22 -15.87 2.26 24.13
N ARG A 23 -15.26 1.78 23.02
CA ARG A 23 -15.80 0.65 22.21
C ARG A 23 -15.13 -0.70 22.49
N LYS A 24 -13.96 -0.71 23.11
CA LYS A 24 -13.20 -1.93 23.43
C LYS A 24 -12.85 -1.99 24.90
N GLU A 25 -13.13 -3.14 25.55
CA GLU A 25 -12.72 -3.40 26.94
C GLU A 25 -11.20 -3.46 27.13
N ILE A 26 -10.45 -3.84 26.09
CA ILE A 26 -8.98 -3.92 26.09
C ILE A 26 -8.44 -3.30 24.80
N VAL A 27 -7.65 -2.25 24.92
CA VAL A 27 -6.91 -1.63 23.82
C VAL A 27 -5.48 -2.19 23.84
N THR A 28 -5.08 -2.82 22.74
CA THR A 28 -3.74 -3.38 22.56
C THR A 28 -2.77 -2.38 21.97
N SER A 29 -1.46 -2.64 22.08
CA SER A 29 -0.42 -1.83 21.41
C SER A 29 -0.63 -1.80 19.90
N ASP A 30 -1.12 -2.89 19.31
CA ASP A 30 -1.40 -2.99 17.87
C ASP A 30 -2.59 -2.10 17.46
N ASP A 31 -3.61 -1.96 18.32
CA ASP A 31 -4.72 -1.03 18.10
C ASP A 31 -4.25 0.43 18.13
N LEU A 32 -3.35 0.76 19.04
CA LEU A 32 -2.71 2.08 19.13
C LEU A 32 -1.83 2.36 17.90
N GLU A 33 -1.02 1.41 17.47
CA GLU A 33 -0.21 1.56 16.26
C GLU A 33 -1.09 1.71 15.01
N ALA A 34 -2.18 0.95 14.90
CA ALA A 34 -3.13 1.05 13.79
C ALA A 34 -3.82 2.42 13.77
N MET A 35 -4.21 2.94 14.93
CA MET A 35 -4.84 4.25 15.07
C MET A 35 -3.85 5.39 14.74
N ILE A 36 -2.67 5.37 15.33
CA ILE A 36 -1.61 6.35 15.07
C ILE A 36 -1.23 6.32 13.58
N ASN A 37 -1.08 5.15 13.01
CA ASN A 37 -0.77 4.99 11.59
C ASN A 37 -1.90 5.48 10.67
N SER A 38 -3.18 5.34 11.03
CA SER A 38 -4.28 5.83 10.20
C SER A 38 -4.39 7.35 10.21
N GLU A 39 -4.27 8.00 11.36
CA GLU A 39 -4.47 9.44 11.52
C GLU A 39 -3.22 10.27 11.16
N ILE A 40 -2.05 9.86 11.65
CA ILE A 40 -0.79 10.56 11.34
C ILE A 40 -0.44 10.39 9.86
N LEU A 41 -0.70 9.20 9.28
CA LEU A 41 -0.45 8.93 7.87
C LEU A 41 -1.45 9.64 6.95
N SER A 42 -2.68 9.92 7.38
CA SER A 42 -3.65 10.68 6.58
C SER A 42 -3.29 12.17 6.46
N ALA A 43 -2.58 12.70 7.45
CA ALA A 43 -2.23 14.13 7.54
C ALA A 43 -0.87 14.50 6.92
N ALA A 44 -0.03 13.52 6.55
CA ALA A 44 1.25 13.80 5.90
C ALA A 44 1.04 14.04 4.40
N GLU A 45 1.37 15.24 3.92
CA GLU A 45 1.54 15.47 2.48
C GLU A 45 2.66 14.56 1.98
N SER A 46 2.30 13.57 1.20
CA SER A 46 3.25 12.61 0.63
C SER A 46 2.86 12.27 -0.80
N ARG A 47 3.84 11.90 -1.61
CA ARG A 47 3.61 11.34 -2.94
C ARG A 47 2.53 10.27 -2.90
N LYS A 48 1.56 10.34 -3.81
CA LYS A 48 0.45 9.41 -3.91
C LYS A 48 0.32 8.88 -5.33
N ILE A 49 0.29 7.57 -5.44
CA ILE A 49 0.02 6.89 -6.71
C ILE A 49 -1.39 6.28 -6.71
N THR A 50 -2.04 6.29 -7.87
CA THR A 50 -3.33 5.62 -8.08
C THR A 50 -3.31 4.83 -9.39
N LEU A 51 -4.03 3.71 -9.44
CA LEU A 51 -4.17 2.90 -10.64
C LEU A 51 -5.08 3.61 -11.65
N LYS A 52 -4.58 3.82 -12.87
CA LYS A 52 -5.37 4.31 -14.03
C LYS A 52 -5.88 3.16 -14.88
N SER A 53 -4.97 2.29 -15.29
CA SER A 53 -5.30 1.11 -16.09
C SER A 53 -4.24 0.03 -15.92
N PHE A 54 -4.63 -1.19 -16.22
CA PHE A 54 -3.70 -2.33 -16.31
C PHE A 54 -4.11 -3.26 -17.45
N LEU A 55 -3.13 -3.92 -18.02
CA LEU A 55 -3.29 -5.03 -18.95
C LEU A 55 -2.36 -6.17 -18.52
N VAL A 56 -2.92 -7.35 -18.37
CA VAL A 56 -2.17 -8.54 -17.98
C VAL A 56 -2.36 -9.63 -19.01
N GLN A 57 -1.28 -10.25 -19.41
CA GLN A 57 -1.27 -11.42 -20.30
C GLN A 57 -0.56 -12.56 -19.61
N VAL A 58 -1.15 -13.77 -19.71
CA VAL A 58 -0.62 -14.99 -19.12
C VAL A 58 -0.33 -15.99 -20.24
N GLY A 59 0.87 -16.48 -20.28
CA GLY A 59 1.31 -17.56 -21.17
C GLY A 59 1.86 -18.74 -20.36
N GLU A 60 2.39 -19.75 -21.05
CA GLU A 60 2.98 -20.91 -20.40
C GLU A 60 4.17 -20.50 -19.51
N GLY A 61 3.97 -20.53 -18.18
CA GLY A 61 5.00 -20.29 -17.17
C GLY A 61 5.42 -18.84 -16.96
N HIS A 62 4.86 -17.86 -17.68
CA HIS A 62 5.23 -16.45 -17.57
C HIS A 62 3.99 -15.55 -17.63
N GLY A 63 4.02 -14.44 -16.89
CA GLY A 63 3.07 -13.35 -17.00
C GLY A 63 3.75 -12.07 -17.49
N THR A 64 3.02 -11.25 -18.22
CA THR A 64 3.42 -9.89 -18.53
C THR A 64 2.33 -8.93 -18.05
N ALA A 65 2.71 -7.77 -17.55
CA ALA A 65 1.78 -6.75 -17.14
C ALA A 65 2.23 -5.38 -17.65
N THR A 66 1.28 -4.60 -18.18
CA THR A 66 1.44 -3.18 -18.47
C THR A 66 0.59 -2.42 -17.47
N ILE A 67 1.21 -1.54 -16.71
CA ILE A 67 0.56 -0.76 -15.65
C ILE A 67 0.67 0.72 -15.97
N THR A 68 -0.45 1.43 -15.87
CA THR A 68 -0.48 2.90 -15.93
C THR A 68 -0.93 3.43 -14.57
N LEU A 69 -0.11 4.26 -13.97
CA LEU A 69 -0.38 4.95 -12.72
C LEU A 69 -0.53 6.45 -12.94
N ASP A 70 -1.36 7.06 -12.12
CA ASP A 70 -1.28 8.50 -11.84
C ASP A 70 -0.34 8.67 -10.64
N ASP A 71 0.71 9.44 -10.81
CA ASP A 71 1.74 9.73 -9.81
C ASP A 71 1.73 11.22 -9.53
N ASP A 72 0.95 11.63 -8.54
CA ASP A 72 0.75 13.04 -8.18
C ASP A 72 0.31 13.92 -9.38
N GLY A 73 -0.63 13.42 -10.18
CA GLY A 73 -1.14 14.13 -11.37
C GLY A 73 -0.29 13.93 -12.62
N ARG A 74 0.78 13.14 -12.57
CA ARG A 74 1.59 12.75 -13.73
C ARG A 74 1.32 11.29 -14.08
N GLU A 75 0.90 11.06 -15.31
CA GLU A 75 0.70 9.70 -15.81
C GLU A 75 2.05 9.02 -16.13
N ALA A 76 2.24 7.81 -15.64
CA ALA A 76 3.42 6.98 -15.90
C ALA A 76 2.99 5.56 -16.25
N THR A 77 3.55 5.03 -17.33
CA THR A 77 3.26 3.66 -17.81
C THR A 77 4.56 2.88 -17.93
N ASP A 78 4.56 1.63 -17.44
CA ASP A 78 5.65 0.69 -17.67
C ASP A 78 5.10 -0.74 -17.83
N ALA A 79 5.91 -1.61 -18.39
CA ALA A 79 5.58 -3.01 -18.59
C ALA A 79 6.70 -3.92 -18.09
N ALA A 80 6.33 -5.03 -17.45
CA ALA A 80 7.30 -6.01 -16.97
C ALA A 80 6.81 -7.45 -17.21
N ALA A 81 7.76 -8.37 -17.21
CA ALA A 81 7.51 -9.81 -17.17
C ALA A 81 7.81 -10.32 -15.75
N GLY A 82 7.12 -11.41 -15.36
CA GLY A 82 7.28 -12.06 -14.07
C GLY A 82 6.90 -13.55 -14.09
N ASN A 83 7.01 -14.20 -12.93
CA ASN A 83 6.63 -15.61 -12.75
C ASN A 83 5.11 -15.85 -12.79
N GLY A 84 4.34 -14.79 -13.01
CA GLY A 84 2.89 -14.80 -13.10
C GLY A 84 2.36 -13.38 -13.20
N PRO A 85 1.03 -13.23 -13.36
CA PRO A 85 0.41 -11.92 -13.60
C PRO A 85 0.65 -10.91 -12.47
N VAL A 86 0.59 -11.35 -11.22
CA VAL A 86 0.76 -10.49 -10.04
C VAL A 86 2.21 -10.06 -9.88
N ASP A 87 3.18 -10.99 -10.04
CA ASP A 87 4.61 -10.65 -9.98
C ASP A 87 4.99 -9.67 -11.10
N ALA A 88 4.51 -9.90 -12.32
CA ALA A 88 4.71 -8.97 -13.44
C ALA A 88 4.17 -7.56 -13.13
N ALA A 89 2.96 -7.48 -12.57
CA ALA A 89 2.35 -6.20 -12.20
C ALA A 89 3.14 -5.48 -11.09
N TYR A 90 3.59 -6.19 -10.05
CA TYR A 90 4.38 -5.62 -8.96
C TYR A 90 5.72 -5.08 -9.46
N ARG A 91 6.40 -5.80 -10.37
CA ARG A 91 7.63 -5.33 -11.02
C ARG A 91 7.42 -4.08 -11.86
N ALA A 92 6.34 -4.01 -12.64
CA ALA A 92 6.00 -2.81 -13.42
C ALA A 92 5.76 -1.60 -12.50
N ILE A 93 4.98 -1.78 -11.40
CA ILE A 93 4.75 -0.72 -10.41
C ILE A 93 6.07 -0.28 -9.77
N SER A 94 6.91 -1.22 -9.34
CA SER A 94 8.21 -0.93 -8.71
C SER A 94 9.13 -0.12 -9.61
N ARG A 95 9.12 -0.39 -10.92
CA ARG A 95 9.87 0.38 -11.91
C ARG A 95 9.36 1.81 -12.06
N ILE A 96 8.02 1.99 -12.07
CA ILE A 96 7.42 3.32 -12.12
C ILE A 96 7.77 4.15 -10.88
N VAL A 97 7.68 3.55 -9.67
CA VAL A 97 7.95 4.26 -8.42
C VAL A 97 9.43 4.44 -8.13
N GLY A 98 10.31 3.64 -8.76
CA GLY A 98 11.76 3.73 -8.67
C GLY A 98 12.39 2.96 -7.51
N PHE A 99 11.65 2.07 -6.84
CA PHE A 99 12.16 1.15 -5.80
C PHE A 99 11.32 -0.13 -5.75
N GLU A 100 11.89 -1.19 -5.23
CA GLU A 100 11.26 -2.51 -5.10
C GLU A 100 11.27 -2.92 -3.62
N PRO A 101 10.13 -2.85 -2.91
CA PRO A 101 10.04 -3.35 -1.54
C PRO A 101 10.04 -4.88 -1.54
N GLU A 102 10.59 -5.47 -0.49
CA GLU A 102 10.46 -6.89 -0.22
C GLU A 102 9.00 -7.23 0.12
N LEU A 103 8.43 -8.22 -0.55
CA LEU A 103 7.13 -8.77 -0.25
C LEU A 103 7.28 -9.85 0.82
N GLU A 104 7.00 -9.52 2.09
CA GLU A 104 7.12 -10.46 3.22
C GLU A 104 5.92 -11.41 3.32
N ASP A 105 4.71 -10.94 2.95
CA ASP A 105 3.49 -11.74 2.98
C ASP A 105 2.52 -11.32 1.89
N TYR A 106 1.76 -12.29 1.37
CA TYR A 106 0.70 -12.09 0.40
C TYR A 106 -0.44 -13.07 0.66
N SER A 107 -1.65 -12.56 0.83
CA SER A 107 -2.83 -13.38 1.05
C SER A 107 -4.04 -12.85 0.31
N ILE A 108 -4.92 -13.78 -0.08
CA ILE A 108 -6.21 -13.49 -0.72
C ILE A 108 -7.30 -14.12 0.14
N ARG A 109 -8.39 -13.39 0.32
CA ARG A 109 -9.61 -13.87 1.00
C ARG A 109 -10.83 -13.51 0.19
N SER A 110 -11.82 -14.40 0.15
CA SER A 110 -13.15 -14.06 -0.31
C SER A 110 -13.88 -13.29 0.81
N VAL A 111 -14.51 -12.18 0.46
CA VAL A 111 -15.28 -11.35 1.42
C VAL A 111 -16.76 -11.66 1.36
N THR A 112 -17.24 -12.22 0.23
CA THR A 112 -18.64 -12.59 0.00
C THR A 112 -18.73 -14.02 -0.55
N GLU A 113 -19.85 -14.72 -0.31
CA GLU A 113 -20.06 -16.13 -0.69
C GLU A 113 -20.77 -16.31 -2.04
N ASP A 114 -21.16 -15.24 -2.75
CA ASP A 114 -21.94 -15.30 -3.99
C ASP A 114 -21.06 -15.28 -5.26
N THR A 115 -21.68 -15.50 -6.42
CA THR A 115 -21.03 -15.55 -7.76
C THR A 115 -20.29 -14.26 -8.15
N ASP A 116 -20.63 -13.12 -7.54
CA ASP A 116 -19.92 -11.84 -7.66
C ASP A 116 -19.03 -11.58 -6.43
N ALA A 117 -18.41 -12.65 -5.90
CA ALA A 117 -17.59 -12.58 -4.70
C ALA A 117 -16.45 -11.55 -4.87
N ILE A 118 -16.44 -10.57 -3.97
CA ILE A 118 -15.32 -9.63 -3.86
C ILE A 118 -14.15 -10.34 -3.21
N GLY A 119 -13.02 -10.40 -3.92
CA GLY A 119 -11.74 -10.83 -3.38
C GLY A 119 -11.01 -9.68 -2.69
N GLU A 120 -10.55 -9.87 -1.46
CA GLU A 120 -9.63 -8.97 -0.78
C GLU A 120 -8.22 -9.55 -0.85
N ALA A 121 -7.30 -8.79 -1.40
CA ALA A 121 -5.87 -9.07 -1.35
C ALA A 121 -5.21 -8.25 -0.24
N ARG A 122 -4.25 -8.84 0.45
CA ARG A 122 -3.38 -8.18 1.44
C ARG A 122 -1.93 -8.46 1.13
N VAL A 123 -1.10 -7.45 1.32
CA VAL A 123 0.35 -7.56 1.19
C VAL A 123 1.03 -7.02 2.45
N ALA A 124 2.15 -7.62 2.83
CA ALA A 124 3.10 -7.03 3.78
C ALA A 124 4.37 -6.67 3.02
N LEU A 125 4.75 -5.39 3.06
CA LEU A 125 5.90 -4.85 2.35
C LEU A 125 6.94 -4.34 3.34
N ASN A 126 8.21 -4.58 3.03
CA ASN A 126 9.36 -4.08 3.78
C ASN A 126 10.32 -3.34 2.84
N LEU A 127 10.64 -2.11 3.15
CA LEU A 127 11.66 -1.33 2.44
C LEU A 127 12.61 -0.68 3.44
N ALA A 128 13.86 -1.13 3.47
CA ALA A 128 14.89 -0.61 4.37
C ALA A 128 14.45 -0.57 5.86
N GLY A 129 13.70 -1.58 6.31
CA GLY A 129 13.18 -1.66 7.67
C GLY A 129 11.85 -0.92 7.90
N LEU A 130 11.31 -0.25 6.90
CA LEU A 130 9.95 0.30 6.93
C LEU A 130 8.96 -0.81 6.55
N LYS A 131 8.23 -1.31 7.52
CA LYS A 131 7.22 -2.35 7.34
C LYS A 131 5.83 -1.76 7.29
N VAL A 132 5.07 -2.12 6.25
CA VAL A 132 3.70 -1.68 6.04
C VAL A 132 2.84 -2.84 5.53
N SER A 133 1.54 -2.76 5.74
CA SER A 133 0.57 -3.62 5.09
C SER A 133 -0.25 -2.81 4.09
N GLY A 134 -0.59 -3.42 2.94
CA GLY A 134 -1.50 -2.85 1.97
C GLY A 134 -2.71 -3.75 1.75
N ARG A 135 -3.85 -3.18 1.35
CA ARG A 135 -5.10 -3.89 1.08
C ARG A 135 -5.71 -3.40 -0.23
N GLY A 136 -6.33 -4.33 -0.95
CA GLY A 136 -7.09 -4.02 -2.16
C GLY A 136 -8.24 -5.00 -2.31
N ALA A 137 -9.36 -4.52 -2.83
CA ALA A 137 -10.54 -5.33 -3.06
C ALA A 137 -11.05 -5.10 -4.49
N SER A 138 -11.45 -6.19 -5.15
CA SER A 138 -12.08 -6.19 -6.47
C SER A 138 -12.76 -7.55 -6.70
N THR A 139 -13.65 -7.61 -7.68
CA THR A 139 -14.15 -8.88 -8.24
C THR A 139 -13.07 -9.59 -9.06
N ASP A 140 -12.07 -8.85 -9.57
CA ASP A 140 -10.85 -9.38 -10.20
C ASP A 140 -9.72 -9.46 -9.18
N ILE A 141 -9.23 -10.68 -8.92
CA ILE A 141 -8.16 -10.96 -7.95
C ILE A 141 -6.83 -10.30 -8.35
N ILE A 142 -6.55 -10.17 -9.64
CA ILE A 142 -5.35 -9.50 -10.13
C ILE A 142 -5.46 -8.01 -9.83
N GLU A 143 -6.62 -7.39 -10.10
CA GLU A 143 -6.86 -6.00 -9.74
C GLU A 143 -6.80 -5.78 -8.23
N ALA A 144 -7.41 -6.65 -7.43
CA ALA A 144 -7.35 -6.58 -5.97
C ALA A 144 -5.88 -6.60 -5.48
N SER A 145 -5.05 -7.48 -6.06
CA SER A 145 -3.62 -7.58 -5.75
C SER A 145 -2.83 -6.33 -6.13
N ILE A 146 -3.07 -5.78 -7.33
CA ILE A 146 -2.47 -4.53 -7.79
C ILE A 146 -2.83 -3.38 -6.84
N ARG A 147 -4.10 -3.25 -6.47
CA ARG A 147 -4.60 -2.24 -5.53
C ARG A 147 -3.97 -2.40 -4.13
N ALA A 148 -3.83 -3.63 -3.63
CA ALA A 148 -3.16 -3.91 -2.37
C ALA A 148 -1.70 -3.45 -2.37
N TYR A 149 -0.97 -3.71 -3.45
CA TYR A 149 0.42 -3.30 -3.59
C TYR A 149 0.56 -1.77 -3.65
N ILE A 150 -0.31 -1.10 -4.43
CA ILE A 150 -0.37 0.36 -4.51
C ILE A 150 -0.68 1.00 -3.15
N ASP A 151 -1.63 0.44 -2.38
CA ASP A 151 -1.91 0.91 -1.01
C ASP A 151 -0.68 0.77 -0.11
N GLY A 152 0.03 -0.37 -0.18
CA GLY A 152 1.30 -0.57 0.52
C GLY A 152 2.37 0.46 0.14
N ILE A 153 2.57 0.71 -1.16
CA ILE A 153 3.50 1.75 -1.65
C ILE A 153 3.12 3.14 -1.13
N ASN A 154 1.84 3.51 -1.17
CA ASN A 154 1.37 4.79 -0.64
C ASN A 154 1.63 4.92 0.86
N ARG A 155 1.52 3.83 1.62
CA ARG A 155 1.87 3.80 3.05
C ARG A 155 3.37 3.93 3.28
N LEU A 156 4.20 3.34 2.41
CA LEU A 156 5.66 3.54 2.45
C LEU A 156 6.03 5.00 2.21
N PHE A 157 5.41 5.67 1.22
CA PHE A 157 5.64 7.10 0.98
C PHE A 157 5.31 7.94 2.22
N ARG A 158 4.14 7.71 2.83
CA ARG A 158 3.73 8.44 4.04
C ARG A 158 4.66 8.17 5.22
N MET A 159 5.01 6.91 5.46
CA MET A 159 5.91 6.55 6.56
C MET A 159 7.32 7.12 6.37
N ALA A 160 7.82 7.13 5.14
CA ALA A 160 9.10 7.74 4.81
C ALA A 160 9.09 9.26 5.02
N ALA A 161 8.02 9.94 4.59
CA ALA A 161 7.84 11.37 4.81
C ALA A 161 7.84 11.73 6.30
N LEU A 162 7.14 10.95 7.13
CA LEU A 162 7.12 11.13 8.59
C LEU A 162 8.48 10.92 9.25
N LYS A 163 9.29 10.00 8.72
CA LYS A 163 10.63 9.71 9.25
C LYS A 163 11.74 10.57 8.60
N GLY A 164 11.38 11.47 7.68
CA GLY A 164 12.36 12.27 6.93
C GLY A 164 13.27 11.43 6.03
N VAL A 165 12.85 10.23 5.63
CA VAL A 165 13.59 9.30 4.78
C VAL A 165 13.15 9.47 3.33
N ARG A 166 14.10 9.54 2.41
CA ARG A 166 13.80 9.56 0.97
C ARG A 166 13.80 8.13 0.42
N LEU A 167 12.70 7.71 -0.23
CA LEU A 167 12.54 6.38 -0.83
C LEU A 167 12.99 6.32 -2.30
N TYR A 168 13.82 7.24 -2.76
CA TYR A 168 14.26 7.23 -4.16
C TYR A 168 15.35 6.18 -4.36
N GLY A 169 15.09 5.25 -5.29
CA GLY A 169 16.13 4.39 -5.84
C GLY A 169 17.19 5.20 -6.58
N LYS A 170 18.34 4.60 -6.75
CA LYS A 170 19.59 5.15 -7.31
C LYS A 170 19.55 5.53 -8.80
N ASN A 171 18.41 5.97 -9.37
CA ASN A 171 18.37 6.35 -10.78
C ASN A 171 17.56 7.64 -10.97
N ALA A 172 18.16 8.77 -10.56
CA ALA A 172 17.90 10.08 -11.12
C ALA A 172 19.24 10.59 -11.64
N GLY A 173 19.60 10.15 -12.84
CA GLY A 173 20.72 10.61 -13.64
C GLY A 173 20.32 10.59 -15.09
#